data_e027e8324b4488928b036f72468aa4d3
#
_entry.id   e027e8324b4488928b036f72468aa4d3
#
_cell.length_a   1.000
_cell.length_b   1.000
_cell.length_c   1.000
_cell.angle_alpha   90.00
_cell.angle_beta   90.00
_cell.angle_gamma   90.00
#
_symmetry.space_group_name_H-M   'P 1'
#
loop_
_entity.id
_entity.type
_entity.pdbx_description
1 polymer ?
#
loop_
_entity_poly.entity_id
_entity_poly.type
_entity_poly.pdbx_seq_one_letter_code
_entity_poly.pdbx_strand_id
1 'polypeptide(L)' 'MIFFVKKPLNEQYNHENIPTVEYKIQKGDTLLGISHKFTNKNHQEFIYLIKKMNNLDNSLLIEDQILILPINIWYKI' A
#
# COMPACT_ATOMS: atom_id res chain seq x y z
N MET A 1 -14.44 1.49 4.12
CA MET A 1 -14.38 2.66 3.38
C MET A 1 -12.99 3.15 3.16
N ILE A 2 -12.70 3.62 2.01
CA ILE A 2 -11.39 4.09 1.69
C ILE A 2 -11.41 5.55 1.46
N PHE A 3 -10.50 6.28 2.01
CA PHE A 3 -10.46 7.67 1.74
C PHE A 3 -9.04 8.11 1.64
N PHE A 4 -8.81 9.24 1.02
CA PHE A 4 -7.51 9.72 0.78
C PHE A 4 -6.82 10.20 1.98
N VAL A 5 -5.54 9.92 2.04
CA VAL A 5 -4.73 10.34 3.13
C VAL A 5 -3.74 11.32 2.64
N LYS A 6 -3.38 12.30 3.42
CA LYS A 6 -2.42 13.23 3.04
C LYS A 6 -1.14 12.55 2.87
N LYS A 7 -0.38 12.93 1.94
CA LYS A 7 0.87 12.40 1.70
C LYS A 7 1.76 12.53 2.86
N PRO A 8 2.62 11.62 3.12
CA PRO A 8 3.53 11.71 4.23
C PRO A 8 4.42 12.87 4.08
N LEU A 9 4.84 13.37 5.16
CA LEU A 9 5.67 14.46 5.13
C LEU A 9 7.00 14.23 4.56
N ASN A 10 7.56 13.13 4.76
CA ASN A 10 8.85 12.97 4.26
C ASN A 10 8.75 12.23 3.06
N GLU A 11 8.99 12.48 2.07
CA GLU A 11 8.92 11.87 0.90
C GLU A 11 10.08 11.10 0.57
N GLN A 12 10.54 10.33 1.43
CA GLN A 12 11.70 9.67 1.20
C GLN A 12 11.73 8.82 0.05
N TYR A 13 10.69 8.11 -0.30
CA TYR A 13 10.79 7.29 -1.44
C TYR A 13 10.33 8.05 -2.58
N ASN A 14 9.90 9.17 -2.33
CA ASN A 14 9.78 10.04 -3.35
C ASN A 14 9.32 9.58 -4.65
N HIS A 15 8.31 8.92 -4.72
CA HIS A 15 7.82 8.51 -5.95
C HIS A 15 6.85 9.49 -6.44
N GLU A 16 7.24 10.67 -6.37
CA GLU A 16 6.49 11.66 -6.95
C GLU A 16 5.07 11.68 -6.74
N ASN A 17 4.67 11.83 -5.63
CA ASN A 17 3.29 12.04 -5.36
C ASN A 17 2.39 10.90 -5.75
N ILE A 18 2.79 9.74 -5.49
CA ILE A 18 1.93 8.62 -5.71
C ILE A 18 0.69 8.77 -4.86
N PRO A 19 -0.49 8.68 -5.43
CA PRO A 19 -1.71 8.75 -4.63
C PRO A 19 -1.81 7.54 -3.72
N THR A 20 -2.32 7.74 -2.53
CA THR A 20 -2.41 6.65 -1.56
C THR A 20 -3.79 6.63 -0.93
N VAL A 21 -4.14 5.49 -0.35
CA VAL A 21 -5.36 5.37 0.39
C VAL A 21 -5.07 4.62 1.67
N GLU A 22 -5.93 4.75 2.63
CA GLU A 22 -5.81 3.99 3.87
C GLU A 22 -6.63 2.73 3.73
N TYR A 23 -6.07 1.63 4.12
CA TYR A 23 -6.74 0.35 4.06
C TYR A 23 -6.72 -0.29 5.43
N LYS A 24 -7.87 -0.69 5.95
CA LYS A 24 -7.91 -1.32 7.25
C LYS A 24 -7.71 -2.80 7.06
N ILE A 25 -6.72 -3.36 7.69
CA ILE A 25 -6.38 -4.76 7.53
C ILE A 25 -7.47 -5.64 8.09
N GLN A 26 -7.90 -6.62 7.31
CA GLN A 26 -8.95 -7.53 7.72
C GLN A 26 -8.34 -8.84 8.14
N LYS A 27 -9.10 -9.58 8.92
CA LYS A 27 -8.62 -10.84 9.37
C LYS A 27 -8.29 -11.71 8.17
N GLY A 28 -7.14 -12.33 8.19
CA GLY A 28 -6.74 -13.19 7.10
C GLY A 28 -6.06 -12.52 5.94
N ASP A 29 -5.92 -11.21 5.98
CA ASP A 29 -5.25 -10.53 4.89
C ASP A 29 -3.78 -10.85 4.84
N THR A 30 -3.24 -10.88 3.62
CA THR A 30 -1.81 -10.99 3.43
C THR A 30 -1.43 -9.91 2.45
N LEU A 31 -0.16 -9.57 2.42
CA LEU A 31 0.29 -8.55 1.48
C LEU A 31 0.03 -8.98 0.05
N LEU A 32 0.25 -10.24 -0.25
CA LEU A 32 0.00 -10.71 -1.59
C LEU A 32 -1.48 -10.63 -1.93
N GLY A 33 -2.34 -11.01 -1.00
CA GLY A 33 -3.76 -10.92 -1.23
C GLY A 33 -4.21 -9.49 -1.44
N ILE A 34 -3.67 -8.58 -0.65
CA ILE A 34 -4.02 -7.19 -0.80
C ILE A 34 -3.54 -6.69 -2.16
N SER A 35 -2.35 -7.09 -2.57
CA SER A 35 -1.86 -6.63 -3.85
C SER A 35 -2.75 -7.11 -4.99
N HIS A 36 -3.31 -8.30 -4.88
CA HIS A 36 -4.20 -8.78 -5.91
C HIS A 36 -5.51 -7.99 -5.96
N LYS A 37 -5.89 -7.40 -4.86
CA LYS A 37 -7.10 -6.61 -4.86
C LYS A 37 -6.88 -5.27 -5.53
N PHE A 38 -5.70 -4.76 -5.48
CA PHE A 38 -5.47 -3.40 -5.94
C PHE A 38 -4.67 -3.25 -7.22
N THR A 39 -4.05 -4.28 -7.71
CA THR A 39 -3.32 -4.16 -8.94
C THR A 39 -3.31 -5.47 -9.69
N ASN A 40 -3.21 -5.40 -10.99
CA ASN A 40 -3.10 -6.57 -11.80
C ASN A 40 -1.71 -6.74 -12.32
N LYS A 41 -0.81 -5.86 -11.99
CA LYS A 41 0.50 -5.92 -12.51
C LYS A 41 1.49 -6.27 -11.46
N ASN A 42 2.61 -5.92 -11.54
CA ASN A 42 3.74 -6.23 -10.70
C ASN A 42 3.43 -6.30 -9.22
N HIS A 43 2.98 -7.45 -8.77
CA HIS A 43 2.60 -7.60 -7.37
C HIS A 43 3.79 -7.45 -6.44
N GLN A 44 4.95 -7.89 -6.88
CA GLN A 44 6.10 -7.77 -6.03
C GLN A 44 6.50 -6.33 -5.81
N GLU A 45 6.41 -5.52 -6.82
CA GLU A 45 6.74 -4.15 -6.64
C GLU A 45 5.70 -3.45 -5.77
N PHE A 46 4.44 -3.82 -5.92
CA PHE A 46 3.39 -3.24 -5.13
C PHE A 46 3.63 -3.57 -3.66
N ILE A 47 3.98 -4.82 -3.36
CA ILE A 47 4.27 -5.23 -2.00
C ILE A 47 5.48 -4.49 -1.48
N TYR A 48 6.49 -4.31 -2.30
CA TYR A 48 7.67 -3.58 -1.89
C TYR A 48 7.30 -2.16 -1.49
N LEU A 49 6.45 -1.52 -2.27
CA LEU A 49 6.04 -0.17 -1.95
C LEU A 49 5.22 -0.13 -0.67
N ILE A 50 4.35 -1.11 -0.45
CA ILE A 50 3.60 -1.14 0.77
C ILE A 50 4.54 -1.22 1.96
N LYS A 51 5.54 -2.07 1.87
CA LYS A 51 6.45 -2.21 2.98
C LYS A 51 7.21 -0.93 3.23
N LYS A 52 7.61 -0.27 2.18
CA LYS A 52 8.35 0.95 2.36
C LYS A 52 7.48 2.05 2.90
N MET A 53 6.29 2.18 2.40
CA MET A 53 5.41 3.24 2.84
C MET A 53 4.98 3.08 4.29
N ASN A 54 4.95 1.85 4.76
CA ASN A 54 4.47 1.60 6.10
C ASN A 54 5.56 1.15 7.07
N ASN A 55 6.79 1.21 6.63
CA ASN A 55 7.91 0.83 7.47
C ASN A 55 7.80 -0.58 8.00
N LEU A 56 7.42 -1.51 7.15
CA LEU A 56 7.30 -2.88 7.57
C LEU A 56 8.58 -3.63 7.29
N ASP A 57 9.05 -4.36 8.28
CA ASP A 57 10.23 -5.14 8.12
C ASP A 57 9.93 -6.49 7.55
N ASN A 58 8.71 -6.94 7.68
CA ASN A 58 8.38 -8.26 7.18
C ASN A 58 6.94 -8.20 6.72
N SER A 59 6.35 -9.32 6.44
CA SER A 59 5.02 -9.34 5.89
C SER A 59 3.92 -9.54 6.91
N LEU A 60 4.26 -9.41 8.17
CA LEU A 60 3.29 -9.64 9.20
C LEU A 60 2.31 -8.50 9.29
N LEU A 61 1.05 -8.79 9.19
CA LEU A 61 0.00 -7.79 9.27
C LEU A 61 -0.84 -8.02 10.50
N ILE A 62 -1.34 -6.93 11.05
CA ILE A 62 -2.16 -7.02 12.25
C ILE A 62 -3.55 -6.54 11.92
N GLU A 63 -4.52 -7.35 12.24
CA GLU A 63 -5.90 -7.03 11.96
C GLU A 63 -6.27 -5.67 12.55
N ASP A 64 -7.06 -4.94 11.83
CA ASP A 64 -7.51 -3.61 12.23
C ASP A 64 -6.49 -2.50 12.15
N GLN A 65 -5.27 -2.82 11.80
CA GLN A 65 -4.30 -1.78 11.63
C GLN A 65 -4.55 -1.10 10.30
N ILE A 66 -4.15 0.14 10.18
CA ILE A 66 -4.32 0.88 8.93
C ILE A 66 -3.05 0.79 8.12
N LEU A 67 -3.21 0.46 6.88
CA LEU A 67 -2.10 0.32 5.98
C LEU A 67 -2.24 1.38 4.89
N ILE A 68 -1.17 2.03 4.56
CA ILE A 68 -1.19 3.01 3.49
C ILE A 68 -0.84 2.29 2.20
N LEU A 69 -1.67 2.42 1.21
CA LEU A 69 -1.44 1.72 -0.04
C LEU A 69 -1.34 2.69 -1.21
N PRO A 70 -0.46 2.41 -2.15
CA PRO A 70 -0.41 3.22 -3.36
C PRO A 70 -1.52 2.77 -4.29
N ILE A 71 -2.10 3.68 -5.01
CA ILE A 71 -3.12 3.30 -5.94
C ILE A 71 -2.91 3.98 -7.25
N ASN A 72 -3.53 3.41 -8.24
CA ASN A 72 -3.52 4.02 -9.54
C ASN A 72 -2.23 4.29 -10.19
N ILE A 73 -1.18 3.69 -9.76
CA ILE A 73 0.05 4.01 -10.38
C ILE A 73 0.30 3.13 -11.56
N TRP A 74 -0.32 1.99 -11.59
CA TRP A 74 -0.02 1.11 -12.65
C TRP A 74 -0.87 1.29 -13.87
N TYR A 75 -2.09 1.52 -13.74
CA TYR A 75 -2.85 1.58 -14.91
C TYR A 75 -2.88 2.92 -15.56
N LYS A 76 -2.05 3.79 -15.06
CA LYS A 76 -1.95 5.00 -15.75
C LYS A 76 -0.97 4.79 -16.84
N ILE A 77 -0.27 3.78 -16.84
CA ILE A 77 0.77 3.54 -17.79
C ILE A 77 0.31 2.93 -19.05
#